data_4533a8fcd8d500c0a2dac4848c81a60f
#
_entry.id   4533a8fcd8d500c0a2dac4848c81a60f
#
_cell.length_a   1.000
_cell.length_b   1.000
_cell.length_c   1.000
_cell.angle_alpha   90.00
_cell.angle_beta   90.00
_cell.angle_gamma   90.00
#
_symmetry.space_group_name_H-M   'P 1'
#
loop_
_entity.id
_entity.type
_entity.pdbx_description
1 polymer ?
#
loop_
_entity_poly.entity_id
_entity_poly.type
_entity_poly.pdbx_seq_one_letter_code
_entity_poly.pdbx_strand_id
1 'polypeptide(L)'
;DRVNLTLDGEALIPQDVPALAYYPEGSANGRTLVPVRLISEALDATVTWVAETRQIIILREESTIVLTAGSATALVDGQAVELPDGVPAGGVMWEGKESTMVPLRFVSEQLGAGVEWIGETATVAITSPTEETPGQPETADLGQITGLAFDQEAQTLTITADHTPQYRVVDLGDRLAIDLLGAVYPEAENGLTLPVESQAILSVRCYQHGDDLGYG
;
A
#
# COMPACT_ATOMS: atom_id res chain seq x y z
N ASP A 1 -13.25 -26.04 -5.29
CA ASP A 1 -14.36 -25.69 -4.39
C ASP A 1 -14.48 -24.17 -4.31
N ARG A 2 -15.72 -23.67 -4.21
CA ARG A 2 -15.98 -22.23 -4.01
C ARG A 2 -15.71 -21.86 -2.56
N VAL A 3 -15.21 -20.64 -2.39
CA VAL A 3 -14.92 -20.04 -1.08
C VAL A 3 -15.75 -18.76 -0.94
N ASN A 4 -16.36 -18.56 0.21
CA ASN A 4 -17.05 -17.33 0.53
C ASN A 4 -16.06 -16.27 0.98
N LEU A 5 -16.33 -15.00 0.67
CA LEU A 5 -15.51 -13.89 1.08
C LEU A 5 -16.35 -12.87 1.85
N THR A 6 -15.76 -12.31 2.89
CA THR A 6 -16.31 -11.12 3.56
C THR A 6 -15.22 -10.07 3.71
N LEU A 7 -15.61 -8.81 3.64
CA LEU A 7 -14.78 -7.66 3.95
C LEU A 7 -15.47 -6.88 5.06
N ASP A 8 -14.80 -6.73 6.21
CA ASP A 8 -15.34 -6.06 7.41
C ASP A 8 -16.71 -6.59 7.86
N GLY A 9 -16.91 -7.91 7.66
CA GLY A 9 -18.16 -8.61 7.98
C GLY A 9 -19.23 -8.55 6.90
N GLU A 10 -19.07 -7.75 5.85
CA GLU A 10 -19.99 -7.71 4.71
C GLU A 10 -19.57 -8.69 3.62
N ALA A 11 -20.56 -9.29 2.91
CA ALA A 11 -20.28 -10.27 1.87
C ALA A 11 -19.62 -9.62 0.64
N LEU A 12 -18.42 -10.08 0.28
CA LEU A 12 -17.71 -9.69 -0.93
C LEU A 12 -18.01 -10.70 -2.05
N ILE A 13 -18.83 -10.29 -3.01
CA ILE A 13 -19.38 -11.18 -4.04
C ILE A 13 -18.67 -10.98 -5.37
N PRO A 14 -17.88 -11.97 -5.86
CA PRO A 14 -17.32 -11.93 -7.19
C PRO A 14 -18.42 -11.97 -8.27
N GLN A 15 -18.32 -11.11 -9.29
CA GLN A 15 -19.32 -11.01 -10.34
C GLN A 15 -19.12 -12.04 -11.47
N ASP A 16 -17.87 -12.36 -11.80
CA ASP A 16 -17.53 -13.17 -12.99
C ASP A 16 -16.95 -14.54 -12.62
N VAL A 17 -15.83 -14.57 -11.90
CA VAL A 17 -15.17 -15.79 -11.46
C VAL A 17 -15.19 -15.85 -9.93
N PRO A 18 -15.72 -16.92 -9.32
CA PRO A 18 -15.78 -17.03 -7.86
C PRO A 18 -14.38 -17.16 -7.25
N ALA A 19 -14.29 -16.89 -5.94
CA ALA A 19 -13.14 -17.30 -5.17
C ALA A 19 -13.04 -18.82 -5.13
N LEU A 20 -11.86 -19.36 -5.38
CA LEU A 20 -11.63 -20.80 -5.55
C LEU A 20 -10.57 -21.29 -4.56
N ALA A 21 -10.85 -22.44 -3.94
CA ALA A 21 -9.80 -23.17 -3.23
C ALA A 21 -8.92 -23.92 -4.25
N TYR A 22 -7.65 -23.64 -4.22
CA TYR A 22 -6.60 -24.30 -4.98
C TYR A 22 -5.72 -25.12 -4.04
N TYR A 23 -5.43 -26.34 -4.40
CA TYR A 23 -4.58 -27.25 -3.63
C TYR A 23 -3.30 -27.52 -4.43
N PRO A 24 -2.16 -26.95 -4.05
CA PRO A 24 -0.88 -27.24 -4.70
C PRO A 24 -0.57 -28.72 -4.62
N GLU A 25 0.09 -29.27 -5.65
CA GLU A 25 0.44 -30.68 -5.68
C GLU A 25 1.33 -31.06 -4.47
N GLY A 26 0.91 -32.08 -3.74
CA GLY A 26 1.58 -32.52 -2.51
C GLY A 26 1.28 -31.69 -1.25
N SER A 27 0.43 -30.67 -1.34
CA SER A 27 0.00 -29.89 -0.16
C SER A 27 -1.40 -30.33 0.30
N ALA A 28 -1.53 -30.56 1.61
CA ALA A 28 -2.82 -30.78 2.26
C ALA A 28 -3.56 -29.45 2.52
N ASN A 29 -2.85 -28.33 2.42
CA ASN A 29 -3.39 -27.00 2.70
C ASN A 29 -3.81 -26.31 1.40
N GLY A 30 -5.08 -25.99 1.31
CA GLY A 30 -5.63 -25.18 0.21
C GLY A 30 -5.17 -23.72 0.29
N ARG A 31 -5.13 -23.06 -0.86
CA ARG A 31 -4.96 -21.62 -1.01
C ARG A 31 -6.18 -21.03 -1.67
N THR A 32 -6.64 -19.91 -1.17
CA THR A 32 -7.74 -19.20 -1.80
C THR A 32 -7.22 -18.30 -2.91
N LEU A 33 -7.68 -18.54 -4.12
CA LEU A 33 -7.43 -17.67 -5.27
C LEU A 33 -8.66 -16.80 -5.52
N VAL A 34 -8.45 -15.55 -5.81
CA VAL A 34 -9.50 -14.56 -6.07
C VAL A 34 -9.19 -13.76 -7.33
N PRO A 35 -10.24 -13.26 -8.02
CA PRO A 35 -10.02 -12.27 -9.07
C PRO A 35 -9.23 -11.07 -8.53
N VAL A 36 -8.12 -10.75 -9.15
CA VAL A 36 -7.23 -9.68 -8.67
C VAL A 36 -7.95 -8.36 -8.50
N ARG A 37 -8.79 -8.00 -9.47
CA ARG A 37 -9.54 -6.74 -9.43
C ARG A 37 -10.50 -6.68 -8.25
N LEU A 38 -11.20 -7.78 -7.96
CA LEU A 38 -12.15 -7.83 -6.84
C LEU A 38 -11.47 -7.45 -5.52
N ILE A 39 -10.35 -8.11 -5.19
CA ILE A 39 -9.69 -7.89 -3.90
C ILE A 39 -8.95 -6.55 -3.85
N SER A 40 -8.37 -6.13 -4.96
CA SER A 40 -7.65 -4.87 -4.99
C SER A 40 -8.59 -3.66 -4.90
N GLU A 41 -9.67 -3.64 -5.68
CA GLU A 41 -10.69 -2.58 -5.61
C GLU A 41 -11.38 -2.54 -4.24
N ALA A 42 -11.64 -3.71 -3.64
CA ALA A 42 -12.24 -3.79 -2.30
C ALA A 42 -11.31 -3.26 -1.18
N LEU A 43 -10.02 -3.16 -1.45
CA LEU A 43 -9.00 -2.60 -0.55
C LEU A 43 -8.45 -1.25 -1.07
N ASP A 44 -9.22 -0.52 -1.87
CA ASP A 44 -8.89 0.80 -2.42
C ASP A 44 -7.56 0.84 -3.19
N ALA A 45 -7.20 -0.27 -3.84
CA ALA A 45 -6.02 -0.37 -4.69
C ALA A 45 -6.38 -0.33 -6.18
N THR A 46 -5.53 0.27 -6.98
CA THR A 46 -5.63 0.31 -8.44
C THR A 46 -4.92 -0.89 -9.06
N VAL A 47 -5.51 -1.49 -10.10
CA VAL A 47 -4.93 -2.63 -10.81
C VAL A 47 -4.70 -2.30 -12.27
N THR A 48 -3.47 -2.50 -12.74
CA THR A 48 -3.08 -2.36 -14.14
C THR A 48 -2.54 -3.69 -14.67
N TRP A 49 -3.01 -4.10 -15.85
CA TRP A 49 -2.46 -5.24 -16.59
C TRP A 49 -1.54 -4.76 -17.70
N VAL A 50 -0.29 -5.24 -17.70
CA VAL A 50 0.71 -4.98 -18.75
C VAL A 50 0.85 -6.24 -19.59
N ALA A 51 0.28 -6.22 -20.79
CA ALA A 51 0.18 -7.40 -21.65
C ALA A 51 1.56 -7.88 -22.16
N GLU A 52 2.46 -6.95 -22.48
CA GLU A 52 3.78 -7.22 -23.05
C GLU A 52 4.66 -8.04 -22.08
N THR A 53 4.59 -7.75 -20.81
CA THR A 53 5.37 -8.41 -19.75
C THR A 53 4.55 -9.42 -18.95
N ARG A 54 3.24 -9.50 -19.22
CA ARG A 54 2.27 -10.34 -18.48
C ARG A 54 2.27 -10.02 -16.98
N GLN A 55 2.42 -8.74 -16.66
CA GLN A 55 2.47 -8.25 -15.29
C GLN A 55 1.14 -7.66 -14.84
N ILE A 56 0.83 -7.90 -13.58
CA ILE A 56 -0.25 -7.26 -12.83
C ILE A 56 0.41 -6.31 -11.86
N ILE A 57 0.14 -5.03 -12.01
CA ILE A 57 0.63 -3.99 -11.11
C ILE A 57 -0.52 -3.55 -10.24
N ILE A 58 -0.37 -3.70 -8.94
CA ILE A 58 -1.34 -3.29 -7.92
C ILE A 58 -0.71 -2.15 -7.15
N LEU A 59 -1.40 -1.02 -7.10
CA LEU A 59 -0.95 0.19 -6.42
C LEU A 59 -1.97 0.58 -5.36
N ARG A 60 -1.52 0.77 -4.13
CA ARG A 60 -2.30 1.35 -3.05
C ARG A 60 -1.40 2.29 -2.25
N GLU A 61 -1.78 3.56 -2.20
CA GLU A 61 -0.95 4.57 -1.53
C GLU A 61 0.51 4.51 -2.04
N GLU A 62 1.46 4.14 -1.19
CA GLU A 62 2.88 4.01 -1.54
C GLU A 62 3.31 2.56 -1.81
N SER A 63 2.42 1.60 -1.57
CA SER A 63 2.71 0.17 -1.78
C SER A 63 2.50 -0.23 -3.24
N THR A 64 3.51 -0.85 -3.81
CA THR A 64 3.48 -1.39 -5.17
C THR A 64 3.70 -2.89 -5.14
N ILE A 65 2.74 -3.65 -5.67
CA ILE A 65 2.88 -5.09 -5.84
C ILE A 65 2.91 -5.40 -7.34
N VAL A 66 3.96 -6.04 -7.82
CA VAL A 66 4.05 -6.50 -9.21
C VAL A 66 4.07 -8.02 -9.23
N LEU A 67 3.03 -8.60 -9.79
CA LEU A 67 2.91 -10.04 -10.02
C LEU A 67 3.14 -10.32 -11.50
N THR A 68 3.92 -11.34 -11.83
CA THR A 68 4.06 -11.83 -13.21
C THR A 68 3.26 -13.12 -13.37
N ALA A 69 2.37 -13.18 -14.34
CA ALA A 69 1.52 -14.34 -14.56
C ALA A 69 2.38 -15.61 -14.82
N GLY A 70 2.17 -16.62 -13.98
CA GLY A 70 2.92 -17.88 -13.99
C GLY A 70 4.23 -17.86 -13.20
N SER A 71 4.60 -16.72 -12.57
CA SER A 71 5.76 -16.65 -11.67
C SER A 71 5.36 -16.93 -10.21
N ALA A 72 6.20 -17.65 -9.50
CA ALA A 72 6.09 -17.86 -8.06
C ALA A 72 6.74 -16.73 -7.23
N THR A 73 7.22 -15.66 -7.90
CA THR A 73 7.86 -14.51 -7.26
C THR A 73 7.11 -13.24 -7.65
N ALA A 74 6.85 -12.41 -6.67
CA ALA A 74 6.33 -11.05 -6.82
C ALA A 74 7.43 -10.02 -6.50
N LEU A 75 7.24 -8.79 -6.94
CA LEU A 75 7.99 -7.64 -6.41
C LEU A 75 7.04 -6.83 -5.52
N VAL A 76 7.44 -6.59 -4.29
CA VAL A 76 6.75 -5.72 -3.34
C VAL A 76 7.68 -4.56 -3.04
N ASP A 77 7.29 -3.36 -3.41
CA ASP A 77 8.10 -2.14 -3.30
C ASP A 77 9.52 -2.31 -3.88
N GLY A 78 9.58 -3.02 -5.03
CA GLY A 78 10.81 -3.34 -5.73
C GLY A 78 11.65 -4.50 -5.15
N GLN A 79 11.23 -5.09 -4.03
CA GLN A 79 11.89 -6.24 -3.44
C GLN A 79 11.24 -7.56 -3.89
N ALA A 80 12.06 -8.55 -4.23
CA ALA A 80 11.57 -9.87 -4.63
C ALA A 80 11.07 -10.66 -3.41
N VAL A 81 9.82 -11.11 -3.47
CA VAL A 81 9.14 -11.90 -2.44
C VAL A 81 8.58 -13.17 -3.07
N GLU A 82 8.83 -14.32 -2.48
CA GLU A 82 8.25 -15.58 -2.95
C GLU A 82 6.76 -15.66 -2.57
N LEU A 83 5.95 -16.10 -3.52
CA LEU A 83 4.53 -16.36 -3.27
C LEU A 83 4.36 -17.59 -2.39
N PRO A 84 3.40 -17.60 -1.46
CA PRO A 84 3.14 -18.73 -0.57
C PRO A 84 2.94 -20.04 -1.35
N ASP A 85 3.69 -21.08 -0.97
CA ASP A 85 3.73 -22.41 -1.60
C ASP A 85 3.99 -22.37 -3.12
N GLY A 86 4.62 -21.32 -3.63
CA GLY A 86 4.91 -21.16 -5.04
C GLY A 86 3.67 -21.03 -5.93
N VAL A 87 2.51 -20.68 -5.38
CA VAL A 87 1.25 -20.54 -6.14
C VAL A 87 1.25 -19.24 -6.94
N PRO A 88 1.37 -19.30 -8.28
CA PRO A 88 1.48 -18.10 -9.08
C PRO A 88 0.14 -17.40 -9.30
N ALA A 89 0.18 -16.11 -9.62
CA ALA A 89 -0.94 -15.45 -10.26
C ALA A 89 -1.16 -16.01 -11.67
N GLY A 90 -2.40 -16.15 -12.12
CA GLY A 90 -2.69 -16.69 -13.44
C GLY A 90 -4.13 -16.56 -13.88
N GLY A 91 -4.34 -16.70 -15.20
CA GLY A 91 -5.67 -16.71 -15.79
C GLY A 91 -6.43 -17.99 -15.45
N VAL A 92 -7.68 -17.85 -15.05
CA VAL A 92 -8.62 -18.96 -14.83
C VAL A 92 -9.88 -18.71 -15.65
N MET A 93 -10.30 -19.74 -16.38
CA MET A 93 -11.58 -19.77 -17.09
C MET A 93 -12.66 -20.40 -16.21
N TRP A 94 -13.76 -19.69 -16.03
CA TRP A 94 -14.92 -20.17 -15.28
C TRP A 94 -16.21 -19.83 -16.03
N GLU A 95 -16.98 -20.85 -16.40
CA GLU A 95 -18.25 -20.68 -17.13
C GLU A 95 -18.16 -19.75 -18.37
N GLY A 96 -17.02 -19.83 -19.09
CA GLY A 96 -16.76 -19.00 -20.28
C GLY A 96 -16.25 -17.59 -20.00
N LYS A 97 -16.03 -17.22 -18.75
CA LYS A 97 -15.41 -15.96 -18.34
C LYS A 97 -13.97 -16.19 -17.88
N GLU A 98 -13.08 -15.30 -18.27
CA GLU A 98 -11.69 -15.33 -17.86
C GLU A 98 -11.42 -14.26 -16.81
N SER A 99 -10.65 -14.62 -15.78
CA SER A 99 -10.16 -13.68 -14.80
C SER A 99 -8.73 -14.02 -14.37
N THR A 100 -7.94 -13.00 -14.09
CA THR A 100 -6.63 -13.20 -13.47
C THR A 100 -6.82 -13.40 -11.98
N MET A 101 -6.45 -14.57 -11.51
CA MET A 101 -6.55 -14.97 -10.11
C MET A 101 -5.22 -14.78 -9.40
N VAL A 102 -5.28 -14.36 -8.15
CA VAL A 102 -4.11 -14.16 -7.28
C VAL A 102 -4.31 -14.85 -5.93
N PRO A 103 -3.22 -15.25 -5.23
CA PRO A 103 -3.32 -15.73 -3.87
C PRO A 103 -3.88 -14.61 -2.96
N LEU A 104 -5.12 -14.81 -2.48
CA LEU A 104 -5.85 -13.79 -1.70
C LEU A 104 -5.04 -13.27 -0.54
N ARG A 105 -4.59 -14.19 0.33
CA ARG A 105 -3.88 -13.80 1.56
C ARG A 105 -2.65 -12.96 1.26
N PHE A 106 -1.84 -13.37 0.29
CA PHE A 106 -0.63 -12.62 -0.06
C PHE A 106 -0.96 -11.19 -0.47
N VAL A 107 -1.87 -11.01 -1.44
CA VAL A 107 -2.20 -9.66 -1.92
C VAL A 107 -2.83 -8.82 -0.81
N SER A 108 -3.77 -9.39 -0.03
CA SER A 108 -4.43 -8.66 1.06
C SER A 108 -3.44 -8.22 2.15
N GLU A 109 -2.56 -9.12 2.60
CA GLU A 109 -1.57 -8.81 3.64
C GLU A 109 -0.54 -7.79 3.15
N GLN A 110 -0.12 -7.84 1.87
CA GLN A 110 0.78 -6.83 1.30
C GLN A 110 0.09 -5.46 1.15
N LEU A 111 -1.21 -5.42 1.08
CA LEU A 111 -2.02 -4.19 1.11
C LEU A 111 -2.41 -3.77 2.55
N GLY A 112 -1.87 -4.44 3.57
CA GLY A 112 -2.11 -4.13 4.98
C GLY A 112 -3.39 -4.70 5.58
N ALA A 113 -4.16 -5.51 4.83
CA ALA A 113 -5.39 -6.12 5.30
C ALA A 113 -5.14 -7.38 6.13
N GLY A 114 -5.99 -7.62 7.15
CA GLY A 114 -6.03 -8.88 7.89
C GLY A 114 -6.78 -9.96 7.11
N VAL A 115 -6.36 -11.23 7.24
CA VAL A 115 -7.02 -12.37 6.58
C VAL A 115 -7.17 -13.54 7.52
N GLU A 116 -8.40 -13.95 7.79
CA GLU A 116 -8.75 -15.09 8.62
C GLU A 116 -9.56 -16.13 7.83
N TRP A 117 -9.29 -17.42 8.08
CA TRP A 117 -10.07 -18.52 7.53
C TRP A 117 -11.08 -19.06 8.54
N ILE A 118 -12.36 -19.04 8.19
CA ILE A 118 -13.46 -19.59 9.01
C ILE A 118 -13.89 -20.92 8.38
N GLY A 119 -13.35 -22.02 8.93
CA GLY A 119 -13.54 -23.37 8.36
C GLY A 119 -14.98 -23.84 8.36
N GLU A 120 -15.79 -23.47 9.37
CA GLU A 120 -17.19 -23.91 9.51
C GLU A 120 -18.07 -23.46 8.34
N THR A 121 -17.79 -22.30 7.77
CA THR A 121 -18.57 -21.70 6.68
C THR A 121 -17.82 -21.66 5.35
N ALA A 122 -16.60 -22.20 5.29
CA ALA A 122 -15.69 -22.07 4.16
C ALA A 122 -15.56 -20.60 3.70
N THR A 123 -15.36 -19.71 4.65
CA THR A 123 -15.29 -18.25 4.45
C THR A 123 -13.90 -17.73 4.74
N VAL A 124 -13.39 -16.85 3.88
CA VAL A 124 -12.27 -15.98 4.19
C VAL A 124 -12.83 -14.64 4.64
N ALA A 125 -12.58 -14.30 5.90
CA ALA A 125 -12.85 -12.98 6.45
C ALA A 125 -11.64 -12.09 6.20
N ILE A 126 -11.87 -10.98 5.51
CA ILE A 126 -10.88 -9.95 5.23
C ILE A 126 -11.26 -8.76 6.11
N THR A 127 -10.29 -8.25 6.83
CA THR A 127 -10.43 -7.00 7.58
C THR A 127 -9.64 -5.96 6.81
N SER A 128 -10.30 -4.88 6.42
CA SER A 128 -9.65 -3.73 5.79
C SER A 128 -8.41 -3.36 6.59
N PRO A 129 -7.35 -2.91 5.91
CA PRO A 129 -6.28 -2.30 6.65
C PRO A 129 -6.94 -1.31 7.59
N THR A 130 -6.76 -1.50 8.89
CA THR A 130 -6.97 -0.38 9.78
C THR A 130 -6.16 0.71 9.11
N GLU A 131 -6.77 1.80 8.70
CA GLU A 131 -6.02 3.02 8.56
C GLU A 131 -5.39 3.23 9.95
N GLU A 132 -4.29 2.52 10.18
CA GLU A 132 -3.26 3.13 10.96
C GLU A 132 -2.81 4.26 10.04
N THR A 133 -3.52 5.36 10.03
CA THR A 133 -2.93 6.68 10.04
C THR A 133 -1.72 6.49 10.91
N PRO A 134 -0.46 6.49 10.38
CA PRO A 134 0.72 6.13 11.16
C PRO A 134 0.61 6.93 12.44
N GLY A 135 0.19 6.25 13.56
CA GLY A 135 -0.19 6.78 14.83
C GLY A 135 -0.61 8.24 14.76
N GLN A 136 -1.90 8.52 14.48
CA GLN A 136 -2.44 9.74 15.05
C GLN A 136 -2.20 9.57 16.54
N PRO A 137 -1.27 10.29 17.17
CA PRO A 137 -1.06 10.18 18.59
C PRO A 137 -2.42 10.54 19.21
N GLU A 138 -3.03 9.58 19.90
CA GLU A 138 -4.20 9.88 20.73
C GLU A 138 -3.84 11.11 21.56
N THR A 139 -4.31 12.28 21.16
CA THR A 139 -4.27 13.58 21.86
C THR A 139 -3.07 13.85 22.80
N ALA A 140 -1.99 13.10 22.70
CA ALA A 140 -0.83 13.16 23.54
C ALA A 140 0.32 13.81 22.74
N ASP A 141 0.54 15.08 23.03
CA ASP A 141 1.79 15.80 22.78
C ASP A 141 2.22 15.82 21.30
N LEU A 142 1.52 16.63 20.49
CA LEU A 142 1.98 16.96 19.14
C LEU A 142 3.38 17.57 19.25
N GLY A 143 4.38 16.94 18.66
CA GLY A 143 5.72 17.45 18.62
C GLY A 143 5.77 18.84 17.99
N GLN A 144 6.53 19.71 18.54
CA GLN A 144 6.70 21.04 18.00
C GLN A 144 7.98 21.15 17.18
N ILE A 145 7.84 21.48 15.90
CA ILE A 145 8.97 21.87 15.08
C ILE A 145 9.39 23.27 15.52
N THR A 146 10.62 23.38 15.97
CA THR A 146 11.19 24.61 16.53
C THR A 146 12.14 25.33 15.59
N GLY A 147 12.50 24.69 14.48
CA GLY A 147 13.36 25.32 13.49
C GLY A 147 13.47 24.50 12.21
N LEU A 148 13.65 25.24 11.11
CA LEU A 148 13.92 24.71 9.79
C LEU A 148 15.03 25.54 9.14
N ALA A 149 16.13 24.92 8.77
CA ALA A 149 17.27 25.61 8.17
C ALA A 149 17.87 24.80 7.02
N PHE A 150 18.27 25.49 5.95
CA PHE A 150 19.01 24.87 4.86
C PHE A 150 20.45 25.37 4.86
N ASP A 151 21.39 24.45 4.99
CA ASP A 151 22.81 24.73 4.88
C ASP A 151 23.22 24.71 3.40
N GLN A 152 23.64 25.88 2.89
CA GLN A 152 23.99 26.08 1.49
C GLN A 152 25.30 25.37 1.11
N GLU A 153 26.26 25.28 2.03
CA GLU A 153 27.57 24.68 1.80
C GLU A 153 27.49 23.16 1.91
N ALA A 154 26.86 22.67 2.95
CA ALA A 154 26.67 21.22 3.17
C ALA A 154 25.50 20.61 2.34
N GLN A 155 24.67 21.44 1.71
CA GLN A 155 23.45 21.02 0.98
C GLN A 155 22.51 20.15 1.86
N THR A 156 22.36 20.55 3.12
CA THR A 156 21.64 19.78 4.13
C THR A 156 20.45 20.58 4.66
N LEU A 157 19.27 19.96 4.66
CA LEU A 157 18.09 20.47 5.35
C LEU A 157 18.10 19.96 6.79
N THR A 158 18.13 20.87 7.76
CA THR A 158 18.03 20.56 9.18
C THR A 158 16.66 20.93 9.70
N ILE A 159 15.98 19.96 10.29
CA ILE A 159 14.69 20.12 10.95
C ILE A 159 14.92 19.93 12.43
N THR A 160 14.58 20.92 13.23
CA THR A 160 14.72 20.89 14.68
C THR A 160 13.33 20.75 15.30
N ALA A 161 13.18 19.80 16.21
CA ALA A 161 11.95 19.54 16.93
C ALA A 161 12.25 19.34 18.42
N ASP A 162 11.24 19.49 19.28
CA ASP A 162 11.34 19.24 20.73
C ASP A 162 11.49 17.75 21.06
N HIS A 163 10.98 16.87 20.18
CA HIS A 163 11.28 15.43 20.16
C HIS A 163 11.37 14.95 18.70
N THR A 164 11.90 13.75 18.47
CA THR A 164 12.05 13.21 17.11
C THR A 164 10.69 12.78 16.57
N PRO A 165 10.11 13.50 15.59
CA PRO A 165 8.85 13.09 14.98
C PRO A 165 9.05 11.82 14.12
N GLN A 166 7.99 11.07 13.92
CA GLN A 166 7.98 10.09 12.84
C GLN A 166 7.98 10.85 11.51
N TYR A 167 8.67 10.34 10.52
CA TYR A 167 8.73 10.99 9.22
C TYR A 167 8.64 9.99 8.08
N ARG A 168 8.21 10.50 6.94
CA ARG A 168 8.14 9.79 5.68
C ARG A 168 8.78 10.64 4.59
N VAL A 169 9.51 10.00 3.67
CA VAL A 169 10.09 10.67 2.50
C VAL A 169 9.45 10.08 1.26
N VAL A 170 8.86 10.94 0.43
CA VAL A 170 8.19 10.58 -0.82
C VAL A 170 8.92 11.22 -1.98
N ASP A 171 9.34 10.40 -2.94
CA ASP A 171 9.92 10.88 -4.21
C ASP A 171 8.79 11.07 -5.23
N LEU A 172 8.51 12.31 -5.59
CA LEU A 172 7.50 12.70 -6.57
C LEU A 172 8.10 12.93 -7.97
N GLY A 173 9.36 12.54 -8.19
CA GLY A 173 10.07 12.62 -9.46
C GLY A 173 10.73 13.98 -9.72
N ASP A 174 9.98 15.07 -9.64
CA ASP A 174 10.47 16.45 -9.78
C ASP A 174 10.79 17.12 -8.43
N ARG A 175 10.39 16.49 -7.32
CA ARG A 175 10.56 16.98 -5.95
C ARG A 175 10.55 15.83 -4.94
N LEU A 176 11.12 16.06 -3.78
CA LEU A 176 10.96 15.21 -2.60
C LEU A 176 9.99 15.87 -1.63
N ALA A 177 9.04 15.09 -1.10
CA ALA A 177 8.23 15.48 0.04
C ALA A 177 8.74 14.78 1.31
N ILE A 178 8.81 15.51 2.41
CA ILE A 178 9.13 14.97 3.74
C ILE A 178 7.96 15.29 4.65
N ASP A 179 7.18 14.27 4.99
CA ASP A 179 6.07 14.41 5.92
C ASP A 179 6.55 14.13 7.35
N LEU A 180 6.24 15.03 8.25
CA LEU A 180 6.51 14.88 9.68
C LEU A 180 5.19 14.60 10.39
N LEU A 181 5.02 13.36 10.82
CA LEU A 181 3.76 12.88 11.39
C LEU A 181 3.64 13.25 12.87
N GLY A 182 2.47 13.74 13.26
CA GLY A 182 2.22 14.17 14.64
C GLY A 182 3.07 15.37 15.05
N ALA A 183 3.45 16.24 14.11
CA ALA A 183 4.24 17.42 14.37
C ALA A 183 3.53 18.70 13.93
N VAL A 184 3.69 19.75 14.69
CA VAL A 184 3.15 21.08 14.40
C VAL A 184 4.28 22.07 14.17
N TYR A 185 4.19 22.84 13.11
CA TYR A 185 5.11 23.95 12.82
C TYR A 185 4.31 25.25 12.62
N PRO A 186 4.09 26.04 13.68
CA PRO A 186 3.26 27.23 13.62
C PRO A 186 3.71 28.27 12.58
N GLU A 187 5.01 28.35 12.31
CA GLU A 187 5.55 29.29 11.31
C GLU A 187 5.20 28.89 9.88
N ALA A 188 4.81 27.64 9.63
CA ALA A 188 4.41 27.11 8.32
C ALA A 188 2.90 27.10 8.09
N GLU A 189 2.07 27.61 9.00
CA GLU A 189 0.60 27.63 8.88
C GLU A 189 0.13 28.31 7.57
N ASN A 190 0.84 29.33 7.12
CA ASN A 190 0.56 30.04 5.88
C ASN A 190 1.54 29.71 4.74
N GLY A 191 2.33 28.66 4.91
CA GLY A 191 3.40 28.28 4.00
C GLY A 191 4.69 29.09 4.22
N LEU A 192 5.78 28.37 4.39
CA LEU A 192 7.13 28.91 4.54
C LEU A 192 7.98 28.51 3.34
N THR A 193 8.72 29.47 2.77
CA THR A 193 9.71 29.16 1.74
C THR A 193 11.10 29.57 2.27
N LEU A 194 12.01 28.61 2.32
CA LEU A 194 13.39 28.89 2.70
C LEU A 194 14.18 29.41 1.49
N PRO A 195 15.08 30.37 1.70
CA PRO A 195 16.04 30.75 0.68
C PRO A 195 17.05 29.63 0.45
N VAL A 196 17.20 29.21 -0.78
CA VAL A 196 18.12 28.15 -1.19
C VAL A 196 18.99 28.63 -2.33
N GLU A 197 20.31 28.55 -2.16
CA GLU A 197 21.31 28.79 -3.21
C GLU A 197 21.98 27.44 -3.54
N SER A 198 21.36 26.63 -4.38
CA SER A 198 21.85 25.31 -4.75
C SER A 198 21.68 25.09 -6.26
N GLN A 199 22.57 24.28 -6.85
CA GLN A 199 22.45 23.85 -8.24
C GLN A 199 21.47 22.66 -8.39
N ALA A 200 21.25 21.92 -7.30
CA ALA A 200 20.40 20.71 -7.30
C ALA A 200 19.02 20.98 -6.72
N ILE A 201 18.91 21.90 -5.74
CA ILE A 201 17.66 22.21 -5.04
C ILE A 201 17.23 23.64 -5.40
N LEU A 202 16.10 23.79 -6.07
CA LEU A 202 15.60 25.09 -6.51
C LEU A 202 14.83 25.83 -5.41
N SER A 203 14.13 25.12 -4.55
CA SER A 203 13.40 25.70 -3.42
C SER A 203 13.10 24.66 -2.36
N VAL A 204 12.99 25.10 -1.10
CA VAL A 204 12.43 24.31 0.00
C VAL A 204 11.16 25.03 0.46
N ARG A 205 10.04 24.33 0.48
CA ARG A 205 8.76 24.86 0.94
C ARG A 205 8.22 23.99 2.05
N CYS A 206 7.64 24.61 3.05
CA CYS A 206 7.04 23.93 4.19
C CYS A 206 5.59 24.41 4.36
N TYR A 207 4.69 23.48 4.62
CA TYR A 207 3.29 23.75 4.87
C TYR A 207 2.82 22.93 6.08
N GLN A 208 1.94 23.50 6.88
CA GLN A 208 1.19 22.74 7.86
C GLN A 208 -0.07 22.20 7.18
N HIS A 209 -0.17 20.89 7.10
CA HIS A 209 -1.38 20.22 6.64
C HIS A 209 -2.29 19.92 7.83
N GLY A 210 -3.62 19.99 7.63
CA GLY A 210 -4.60 19.38 8.53
C GLY A 210 -4.68 17.86 8.28
N ASP A 211 -5.81 17.27 8.65
CA ASP A 211 -6.04 15.82 8.52
C ASP A 211 -6.13 15.32 7.07
N ASP A 212 -6.00 16.19 6.08
CA ASP A 212 -6.14 15.90 4.65
C ASP A 212 -4.80 16.10 3.94
N LEU A 213 -3.99 15.04 3.85
CA LEU A 213 -2.71 15.02 3.13
C LEU A 213 -2.92 14.81 1.62
N GLY A 214 -3.78 15.63 1.00
CA GLY A 214 -3.93 15.65 -0.44
C GLY A 214 -2.72 16.30 -1.11
N TYR A 215 -1.88 15.52 -1.77
CA TYR A 215 -0.86 16.05 -2.68
C TYR A 215 -1.53 16.61 -3.94
N GLY A 216 -1.79 17.90 -3.93
CA GLY A 216 -2.31 18.62 -5.08
C GLY A 216 -1.24 18.95 -6.11
#